data_d42b475ff7b18e78db863e37bd0ac057
#
_entry.id   d42b475ff7b18e78db863e37bd0ac057
#
_cell.length_a   1.000
_cell.length_b   1.000
_cell.length_c   1.000
_cell.angle_alpha   90.00
_cell.angle_beta   90.00
_cell.angle_gamma   90.00
#
_symmetry.space_group_name_H-M   'P 1'
#
loop_
_entity.id
_entity.type
_entity.pdbx_description
1 polymer ?
#
loop_
_entity_poly.entity_id
_entity_poly.type
_entity_poly.pdbx_seq_one_letter_code
_entity_poly.pdbx_strand_id
1 'polypeptide(L)'
;EAPLSVAPAMNHRMWRHPATQANVGLLRSRGVQVIGPDDGPLAEGESGPGRLAEPEAIVAALAGGAVAAPAAAGPGLLQGLRVIVTAGPTYEDLDPVRYLGNRSSGKMGFAVAASAARAGAEVVLVAGPVQLPTPPGVQRVDVRSAVQMRQAVMEALPADVYIGAAAVADYTPRSVSASKIKK
;
A
#
# COMPACT_ATOMS: atom_id res chain seq x y z
N GLU A 1 15.02 -4.86 -14.56
CA GLU A 1 14.29 -4.95 -13.28
C GLU A 1 13.48 -3.67 -13.09
N ALA A 2 12.24 -3.78 -12.60
CA ALA A 2 11.41 -2.61 -12.33
C ALA A 2 11.97 -1.81 -11.14
N PRO A 3 11.93 -0.47 -11.16
CA PRO A 3 12.33 0.35 -10.02
C PRO A 3 11.39 0.10 -8.84
N LEU A 4 11.97 0.01 -7.63
CA LEU A 4 11.21 -0.19 -6.40
C LEU A 4 11.14 1.11 -5.61
N SER A 5 9.93 1.53 -5.24
CA SER A 5 9.69 2.65 -4.35
C SER A 5 8.89 2.21 -3.13
N VAL A 6 9.20 2.74 -1.96
CA VAL A 6 8.48 2.48 -0.71
C VAL A 6 8.08 3.80 -0.05
N ALA A 7 6.83 3.88 0.42
CA ALA A 7 6.31 4.99 1.20
C ALA A 7 5.99 4.49 2.62
N PRO A 8 6.90 4.66 3.60
CA PRO A 8 6.71 4.15 4.94
C PRO A 8 5.62 4.91 5.70
N ALA A 9 4.82 4.15 6.49
CA ALA A 9 3.88 4.70 7.47
C ALA A 9 3.94 3.85 8.73
N MET A 10 4.29 4.43 9.85
CA MET A 10 4.42 3.73 11.12
C MET A 10 4.44 4.70 12.31
N ASN A 11 4.32 4.18 13.54
CA ASN A 11 4.52 4.97 14.74
C ASN A 11 5.93 5.61 14.74
N HIS A 12 6.06 6.84 15.26
CA HIS A 12 7.32 7.59 15.28
C HIS A 12 8.45 6.87 16.04
N ARG A 13 8.13 6.07 17.06
CA ARG A 13 9.11 5.26 17.80
C ARG A 13 9.62 4.11 16.94
N MET A 14 8.74 3.47 16.18
CA MET A 14 9.11 2.44 15.21
C MET A 14 9.99 3.04 14.11
N TRP A 15 9.64 4.22 13.59
CA TRP A 15 10.43 4.90 12.58
C TRP A 15 11.84 5.23 13.08
N ARG A 16 11.97 5.77 14.30
CA ARG A 16 13.25 6.12 14.91
C ARG A 16 14.04 4.92 15.41
N HIS A 17 13.47 3.72 15.42
CA HIS A 17 14.16 2.54 15.93
C HIS A 17 15.41 2.23 15.08
N PRO A 18 16.58 1.93 15.70
CA PRO A 18 17.83 1.69 14.97
C PRO A 18 17.72 0.63 13.88
N ALA A 19 16.99 -0.47 14.13
CA ALA A 19 16.77 -1.52 13.12
C ALA A 19 15.98 -1.02 11.91
N THR A 20 14.95 -0.19 12.11
CA THR A 20 14.18 0.41 11.02
C THR A 20 15.07 1.33 10.18
N GLN A 21 15.87 2.19 10.83
CA GLN A 21 16.79 3.09 10.13
C GLN A 21 17.88 2.33 9.36
N ALA A 22 18.40 1.25 9.93
CA ALA A 22 19.37 0.38 9.25
C ALA A 22 18.74 -0.28 8.01
N ASN A 23 17.51 -0.81 8.12
CA ASN A 23 16.79 -1.41 7.01
C ASN A 23 16.49 -0.39 5.90
N VAL A 24 16.06 0.83 6.25
CA VAL A 24 15.85 1.92 5.29
C VAL A 24 17.14 2.30 4.60
N GLY A 25 18.26 2.39 5.33
CA GLY A 25 19.59 2.62 4.77
C GLY A 25 20.00 1.55 3.77
N LEU A 26 19.75 0.28 4.10
CA LEU A 26 20.02 -0.85 3.20
C LEU A 26 19.14 -0.81 1.95
N LEU A 27 17.86 -0.49 2.06
CA LEU A 27 16.97 -0.32 0.90
C LEU A 27 17.49 0.78 -0.01
N ARG A 28 17.83 1.96 0.53
CA ARG A 28 18.40 3.08 -0.24
C ARG A 28 19.71 2.69 -0.93
N SER A 29 20.60 1.96 -0.26
CA SER A 29 21.87 1.50 -0.88
C SER A 29 21.66 0.51 -2.01
N ARG A 30 20.50 -0.14 -2.08
CA ARG A 30 20.09 -1.03 -3.18
C ARG A 30 19.29 -0.32 -4.28
N GLY A 31 19.23 1.02 -4.26
CA GLY A 31 18.53 1.81 -5.24
C GLY A 31 17.03 1.96 -5.03
N VAL A 32 16.50 1.52 -3.86
CA VAL A 32 15.09 1.69 -3.53
C VAL A 32 14.81 3.16 -3.20
N GLN A 33 13.85 3.76 -3.88
CA GLN A 33 13.36 5.08 -3.56
C GLN A 33 12.50 5.04 -2.29
N VAL A 34 12.83 5.84 -1.29
CA VAL A 34 12.05 5.97 -0.04
C VAL A 34 11.39 7.34 -0.02
N ILE A 35 10.04 7.35 -0.06
CA ILE A 35 9.21 8.55 -0.14
C ILE A 35 8.59 8.79 1.24
N GLY A 36 8.94 9.87 1.91
CA GLY A 36 8.55 10.13 3.30
C GLY A 36 9.36 9.30 4.32
N PRO A 37 8.81 8.99 5.52
CA PRO A 37 7.51 9.46 6.00
C PRO A 37 7.52 10.96 6.36
N ASP A 38 6.33 11.56 6.37
CA ASP A 38 6.13 12.94 6.79
C ASP A 38 6.02 13.06 8.31
N ASP A 39 6.15 14.30 8.81
CA ASP A 39 5.86 14.67 10.19
C ASP A 39 4.38 15.04 10.35
N GLY A 40 3.76 14.64 11.46
CA GLY A 40 2.38 15.01 11.70
C GLY A 40 1.65 14.11 12.68
N PRO A 41 0.31 14.30 12.80
CA PRO A 41 -0.52 13.47 13.66
C PRO A 41 -0.48 11.99 13.21
N LEU A 42 -0.33 11.10 14.20
CA LEU A 42 -0.31 9.65 14.03
C LEU A 42 -1.61 9.03 14.57
N ALA A 43 -1.89 7.80 14.17
CA ALA A 43 -3.15 7.11 14.52
C ALA A 43 -3.38 6.94 16.03
N GLU A 44 -2.31 6.96 16.83
CA GLU A 44 -2.35 6.78 18.29
C GLU A 44 -2.48 8.12 19.05
N GLY A 45 -2.73 9.24 18.36
CA GLY A 45 -2.88 10.56 18.98
C GLY A 45 -1.56 11.27 19.29
N GLU A 46 -0.42 10.66 19.01
CA GLU A 46 0.90 11.27 19.07
C GLU A 46 1.21 12.03 17.77
N SER A 47 2.23 12.89 17.78
CA SER A 47 2.70 13.60 16.59
C SER A 47 4.20 13.38 16.41
N GLY A 48 4.64 13.22 15.17
CA GLY A 48 6.05 13.02 14.86
C GLY A 48 6.27 12.41 13.47
N PRO A 49 7.54 12.10 13.12
CA PRO A 49 7.87 11.44 11.86
C PRO A 49 7.32 10.00 11.86
N GLY A 50 6.61 9.65 10.82
CA GLY A 50 5.99 8.34 10.67
C GLY A 50 4.64 8.38 9.95
N ARG A 51 4.11 9.57 9.68
CA ARG A 51 2.92 9.75 8.87
C ARG A 51 3.24 9.41 7.41
N LEU A 52 2.30 8.75 6.73
CA LEU A 52 2.43 8.54 5.29
C LEU A 52 2.58 9.88 4.57
N ALA A 53 3.46 9.92 3.58
CA ALA A 53 3.50 11.02 2.62
C ALA A 53 2.15 11.17 1.91
N GLU A 54 1.77 12.41 1.58
CA GLU A 54 0.51 12.67 0.89
C GLU A 54 0.47 11.92 -0.45
N PRO A 55 -0.70 11.39 -0.88
CA PRO A 55 -0.82 10.61 -2.11
C PRO A 55 -0.27 11.33 -3.35
N GLU A 56 -0.48 12.63 -3.43
CA GLU A 56 0.02 13.48 -4.51
C GLU A 56 1.55 13.57 -4.53
N ALA A 57 2.19 13.62 -3.34
CA ALA A 57 3.65 13.61 -3.22
C ALA A 57 4.24 12.26 -3.64
N ILE A 58 3.56 11.15 -3.31
CA ILE A 58 3.96 9.81 -3.77
C ILE A 58 3.92 9.74 -5.29
N VAL A 59 2.81 10.17 -5.90
CA VAL A 59 2.66 10.17 -7.37
C VAL A 59 3.71 11.07 -8.04
N ALA A 60 3.96 12.26 -7.50
CA ALA A 60 4.98 13.17 -8.03
C ALA A 60 6.40 12.58 -7.96
N ALA A 61 6.73 11.90 -6.85
CA ALA A 61 8.02 11.25 -6.69
C ALA A 61 8.23 10.10 -7.70
N LEU A 62 7.18 9.33 -7.99
CA LEU A 62 7.20 8.26 -9.00
C LEU A 62 7.39 8.80 -10.42
N ALA A 63 6.90 10.01 -10.73
CA ALA A 63 7.08 10.68 -12.01
C ALA A 63 8.51 11.25 -12.23
N GLY A 64 9.45 11.02 -11.31
CA GLY A 64 10.84 11.50 -11.40
C GLY A 64 11.03 12.98 -11.05
N GLY A 65 10.02 13.61 -10.45
CA GLY A 65 10.10 14.99 -9.98
C GLY A 65 10.80 15.09 -8.64
N ALA A 66 11.78 15.99 -8.49
CA ALA A 66 12.23 16.44 -7.18
C ALA A 66 11.03 16.98 -6.42
N VAL A 67 10.84 16.56 -5.16
CA VAL A 67 9.72 16.98 -4.30
C VAL A 67 9.82 18.47 -4.03
N ALA A 68 9.34 19.28 -4.96
CA ALA A 68 8.81 20.60 -4.63
C ALA A 68 7.44 20.38 -3.97
N ALA A 69 7.09 21.19 -2.97
CA ALA A 69 5.82 21.12 -2.24
C ALA A 69 4.61 20.79 -3.16
N PRO A 70 3.57 20.07 -2.67
CA PRO A 70 2.62 19.36 -3.50
C PRO A 70 1.87 20.26 -4.48
N ALA A 71 2.47 20.49 -5.63
CA ALA A 71 1.69 20.84 -6.79
C ALA A 71 0.90 19.57 -7.16
N ALA A 72 -0.42 19.68 -7.21
CA ALA A 72 -1.29 18.58 -7.64
C ALA A 72 -0.66 17.95 -8.88
N ALA A 73 -0.46 16.61 -8.83
CA ALA A 73 0.08 15.89 -9.97
C ALA A 73 -0.71 16.25 -11.21
N GLY A 74 -0.09 16.97 -12.14
CA GLY A 74 -0.76 17.40 -13.36
C GLY A 74 -1.20 16.18 -14.17
N PRO A 75 -2.27 16.29 -14.97
CA PRO A 75 -2.73 15.22 -15.83
C PRO A 75 -1.59 14.80 -16.78
N GLY A 76 -1.34 13.49 -16.87
CA GLY A 76 -0.37 12.92 -17.81
C GLY A 76 1.03 12.62 -17.27
N LEU A 77 1.35 12.96 -16.00
CA LEU A 77 2.67 12.68 -15.42
C LEU A 77 3.04 11.19 -15.40
N LEU A 78 2.06 10.29 -15.25
CA LEU A 78 2.24 8.84 -15.27
C LEU A 78 1.65 8.19 -16.54
N GLN A 79 1.45 8.97 -17.59
CA GLN A 79 0.88 8.47 -18.83
C GLN A 79 1.74 7.38 -19.45
N GLY A 80 1.12 6.25 -19.79
CA GLY A 80 1.80 5.09 -20.36
C GLY A 80 2.45 4.17 -19.33
N LEU A 81 2.42 4.52 -18.04
CA LEU A 81 2.89 3.64 -16.97
C LEU A 81 1.75 2.77 -16.44
N ARG A 82 2.07 1.51 -16.18
CA ARG A 82 1.21 0.57 -15.48
C ARG A 82 1.58 0.47 -14.01
N VAL A 83 0.60 0.76 -13.13
CA VAL A 83 0.80 0.85 -11.68
C VAL A 83 -0.08 -0.18 -10.98
N ILE A 84 0.52 -1.02 -10.14
CA ILE A 84 -0.21 -1.92 -9.25
C ILE A 84 -0.21 -1.33 -7.84
N VAL A 85 -1.38 -1.22 -7.21
CA VAL A 85 -1.54 -0.77 -5.83
C VAL A 85 -2.23 -1.87 -5.03
N THR A 86 -1.70 -2.24 -3.86
CA THR A 86 -2.44 -3.07 -2.91
C THR A 86 -3.05 -2.21 -1.81
N ALA A 87 -4.28 -2.54 -1.36
CA ALA A 87 -4.99 -1.75 -0.36
C ALA A 87 -5.88 -2.60 0.54
N GLY A 88 -6.23 -2.06 1.71
CA GLY A 88 -7.10 -2.73 2.66
C GLY A 88 -6.42 -3.83 3.48
N PRO A 89 -7.16 -4.53 4.34
CA PRO A 89 -6.66 -5.66 5.11
C PRO A 89 -6.65 -6.94 4.28
N THR A 90 -5.92 -7.98 4.75
CA THR A 90 -6.24 -9.36 4.41
C THR A 90 -6.92 -10.05 5.59
N TYR A 91 -7.77 -11.02 5.30
CA TYR A 91 -8.46 -11.86 6.28
C TYR A 91 -8.05 -13.31 6.09
N GLU A 92 -7.48 -13.89 7.14
CA GLU A 92 -7.04 -15.28 7.19
C GLU A 92 -8.06 -16.08 8.00
N ASP A 93 -8.89 -16.85 7.30
CA ASP A 93 -10.02 -17.55 7.92
C ASP A 93 -9.56 -18.65 8.88
N LEU A 94 -10.11 -18.68 10.09
CA LEU A 94 -9.93 -19.73 11.09
C LEU A 94 -11.02 -20.81 10.92
N ASP A 95 -12.25 -20.34 10.68
CA ASP A 95 -13.44 -21.16 10.45
C ASP A 95 -14.48 -20.32 9.67
N PRO A 96 -15.67 -20.83 9.34
CA PRO A 96 -16.68 -20.06 8.59
C PRO A 96 -17.16 -18.76 9.26
N VAL A 97 -16.78 -18.52 10.52
CA VAL A 97 -17.28 -17.37 11.32
C VAL A 97 -16.16 -16.40 11.71
N ARG A 98 -14.93 -16.90 11.90
CA ARG A 98 -13.81 -16.14 12.46
C ARG A 98 -12.61 -16.11 11.54
N TYR A 99 -11.91 -15.01 11.58
CA TYR A 99 -10.68 -14.77 10.82
C TYR A 99 -9.68 -13.94 11.64
N LEU A 100 -8.41 -14.00 11.25
CA LEU A 100 -7.36 -13.08 11.66
C LEU A 100 -7.25 -11.98 10.60
N GLY A 101 -7.00 -10.75 11.01
CA GLY A 101 -6.82 -9.65 10.07
C GLY A 101 -6.54 -8.33 10.78
N ASN A 102 -6.07 -7.36 10.02
CA ASN A 102 -5.75 -6.03 10.51
C ASN A 102 -6.95 -5.08 10.40
N ARG A 103 -7.02 -4.07 11.27
CA ARG A 103 -8.01 -3.00 11.18
C ARG A 103 -7.54 -1.96 10.18
N SER A 104 -7.74 -2.22 8.90
CA SER A 104 -7.42 -1.27 7.83
C SER A 104 -8.69 -0.86 7.09
N SER A 105 -8.85 0.43 6.87
CA SER A 105 -9.97 0.97 6.07
C SER A 105 -9.69 0.95 4.57
N GLY A 106 -8.43 0.76 4.15
CA GLY A 106 -8.01 0.82 2.75
C GLY A 106 -7.94 2.23 2.15
N LYS A 107 -8.40 3.26 2.86
CA LYS A 107 -8.55 4.64 2.32
C LYS A 107 -7.27 5.15 1.67
N MET A 108 -6.13 4.87 2.28
CA MET A 108 -4.82 5.31 1.79
C MET A 108 -4.49 4.74 0.41
N GLY A 109 -4.51 3.41 0.27
CA GLY A 109 -4.22 2.77 -1.02
C GLY A 109 -5.21 3.16 -2.12
N PHE A 110 -6.50 3.35 -1.77
CA PHE A 110 -7.50 3.86 -2.70
C PHE A 110 -7.21 5.30 -3.13
N ALA A 111 -6.76 6.17 -2.22
CA ALA A 111 -6.37 7.54 -2.55
C ALA A 111 -5.14 7.58 -3.47
N VAL A 112 -4.14 6.73 -3.21
CA VAL A 112 -2.95 6.58 -4.07
C VAL A 112 -3.35 6.08 -5.46
N ALA A 113 -4.19 5.04 -5.55
CA ALA A 113 -4.68 4.52 -6.82
C ALA A 113 -5.45 5.59 -7.61
N ALA A 114 -6.33 6.36 -6.95
CA ALA A 114 -7.05 7.47 -7.55
C ALA A 114 -6.11 8.56 -8.07
N SER A 115 -5.06 8.91 -7.31
CA SER A 115 -4.07 9.91 -7.70
C SER A 115 -3.24 9.44 -8.90
N ALA A 116 -2.80 8.17 -8.92
CA ALA A 116 -2.07 7.60 -10.03
C ALA A 116 -2.92 7.58 -11.32
N ALA A 117 -4.20 7.20 -11.22
CA ALA A 117 -5.11 7.22 -12.36
C ALA A 117 -5.35 8.65 -12.89
N ARG A 118 -5.53 9.65 -12.00
CA ARG A 118 -5.63 11.06 -12.41
C ARG A 118 -4.35 11.57 -13.08
N ALA A 119 -3.20 11.03 -12.70
CA ALA A 119 -1.92 11.33 -13.33
C ALA A 119 -1.72 10.62 -14.69
N GLY A 120 -2.67 9.80 -15.13
CA GLY A 120 -2.69 9.15 -16.45
C GLY A 120 -2.16 7.72 -16.47
N ALA A 121 -1.87 7.10 -15.31
CA ALA A 121 -1.45 5.71 -15.24
C ALA A 121 -2.60 4.73 -15.54
N GLU A 122 -2.24 3.56 -16.11
CA GLU A 122 -3.09 2.36 -16.08
C GLU A 122 -2.94 1.74 -14.68
N VAL A 123 -4.02 1.77 -13.88
CA VAL A 123 -3.94 1.35 -12.47
C VAL A 123 -4.71 0.06 -12.22
N VAL A 124 -4.02 -0.93 -11.65
CA VAL A 124 -4.63 -2.13 -11.07
C VAL A 124 -4.58 -2.03 -9.55
N LEU A 125 -5.76 -1.98 -8.91
CA LEU A 125 -5.93 -1.92 -7.46
C LEU A 125 -6.33 -3.29 -6.93
N VAL A 126 -5.41 -3.98 -6.26
CA VAL A 126 -5.70 -5.24 -5.56
C VAL A 126 -6.17 -4.92 -4.14
N ALA A 127 -7.46 -5.07 -3.89
CA ALA A 127 -8.11 -4.63 -2.67
C ALA A 127 -8.53 -5.81 -1.78
N GLY A 128 -8.08 -5.80 -0.54
CA GLY A 128 -8.65 -6.62 0.51
C GLY A 128 -10.07 -6.18 0.88
N PRO A 129 -10.75 -6.86 1.83
CA PRO A 129 -12.16 -6.61 2.14
C PRO A 129 -12.41 -5.20 2.69
N VAL A 130 -12.87 -4.28 1.84
CA VAL A 130 -13.25 -2.90 2.20
C VAL A 130 -14.47 -2.47 1.41
N GLN A 131 -15.27 -1.56 1.99
CA GLN A 131 -16.50 -1.02 1.37
C GLN A 131 -16.26 0.36 0.74
N LEU A 132 -15.12 0.54 0.07
CA LEU A 132 -14.82 1.77 -0.64
C LEU A 132 -15.25 1.65 -2.11
N PRO A 133 -15.80 2.71 -2.72
CA PRO A 133 -16.08 2.72 -4.15
C PRO A 133 -14.77 2.66 -4.95
N THR A 134 -14.81 1.99 -6.08
CA THR A 134 -13.66 1.96 -7.00
C THR A 134 -13.43 3.35 -7.58
N PRO A 135 -12.21 3.89 -7.49
CA PRO A 135 -11.92 5.18 -8.11
C PRO A 135 -12.10 5.14 -9.64
N PRO A 136 -12.54 6.25 -10.27
CA PRO A 136 -12.64 6.32 -11.72
C PRO A 136 -11.30 6.00 -12.41
N GLY A 137 -11.35 5.21 -13.49
CA GLY A 137 -10.18 4.85 -14.28
C GLY A 137 -9.27 3.79 -13.64
N VAL A 138 -9.69 3.17 -12.52
CA VAL A 138 -8.94 2.13 -11.82
C VAL A 138 -9.58 0.76 -12.06
N GLN A 139 -8.78 -0.23 -12.48
CA GLN A 139 -9.18 -1.62 -12.52
C GLN A 139 -9.02 -2.21 -11.11
N ARG A 140 -10.14 -2.64 -10.49
CA ARG A 140 -10.12 -3.24 -9.15
C ARG A 140 -10.19 -4.77 -9.23
N VAL A 141 -9.36 -5.41 -8.39
CA VAL A 141 -9.38 -6.85 -8.14
C VAL A 141 -9.59 -7.06 -6.64
N ASP A 142 -10.73 -7.63 -6.28
CA ASP A 142 -11.05 -7.92 -4.88
C ASP A 142 -10.44 -9.27 -4.47
N VAL A 143 -9.80 -9.27 -3.31
CA VAL A 143 -9.18 -10.45 -2.70
C VAL A 143 -9.53 -10.51 -1.22
N ARG A 144 -9.33 -11.68 -0.59
CA ARG A 144 -9.62 -11.86 0.82
C ARG A 144 -8.36 -12.16 1.65
N SER A 145 -7.52 -13.07 1.20
CA SER A 145 -6.34 -13.53 1.94
C SER A 145 -5.04 -12.96 1.37
N ALA A 146 -3.95 -13.06 2.14
CA ALA A 146 -2.62 -12.70 1.70
C ALA A 146 -2.17 -13.50 0.47
N VAL A 147 -2.52 -14.79 0.43
CA VAL A 147 -2.20 -15.67 -0.72
C VAL A 147 -2.92 -15.19 -1.98
N GLN A 148 -4.20 -14.85 -1.89
CA GLN A 148 -4.96 -14.31 -3.02
C GLN A 148 -4.43 -12.94 -3.45
N MET A 149 -4.05 -12.08 -2.50
CA MET A 149 -3.45 -10.78 -2.81
C MET A 149 -2.14 -10.94 -3.58
N ARG A 150 -1.26 -11.82 -3.10
CA ARG A 150 -0.01 -12.14 -3.81
C ARG A 150 -0.29 -12.66 -5.22
N GLN A 151 -1.22 -13.61 -5.37
CA GLN A 151 -1.57 -14.18 -6.67
C GLN A 151 -2.08 -13.11 -7.63
N ALA A 152 -3.03 -12.27 -7.20
CA ALA A 152 -3.58 -11.20 -8.02
C ALA A 152 -2.52 -10.17 -8.45
N VAL A 153 -1.56 -9.85 -7.56
CA VAL A 153 -0.42 -9.00 -7.91
C VAL A 153 0.45 -9.65 -8.98
N MET A 154 0.76 -10.94 -8.83
CA MET A 154 1.59 -11.67 -9.81
C MET A 154 0.91 -11.80 -11.18
N GLU A 155 -0.42 -11.98 -11.20
CA GLU A 155 -1.22 -12.03 -12.44
C GLU A 155 -1.35 -10.66 -13.12
N ALA A 156 -1.24 -9.56 -12.35
CA ALA A 156 -1.26 -8.21 -12.88
C ALA A 156 0.06 -7.76 -13.51
N LEU A 157 1.14 -8.50 -13.33
CA LEU A 157 2.43 -8.22 -13.97
C LEU A 157 2.40 -8.52 -15.49
N PRO A 158 3.23 -7.85 -16.32
CA PRO A 158 4.24 -6.86 -15.92
C PRO A 158 3.64 -5.50 -15.56
N ALA A 159 4.32 -4.76 -14.70
CA ALA A 159 3.98 -3.39 -14.31
C ALA A 159 5.27 -2.57 -14.10
N ASP A 160 5.17 -1.26 -14.32
CA ASP A 160 6.29 -0.34 -14.15
C ASP A 160 6.48 0.03 -12.68
N VAL A 161 5.37 0.10 -11.91
CA VAL A 161 5.38 0.50 -10.50
C VAL A 161 4.49 -0.42 -9.67
N TYR A 162 4.99 -0.82 -8.49
CA TYR A 162 4.22 -1.50 -7.46
C TYR A 162 4.20 -0.67 -6.18
N ILE A 163 2.99 -0.46 -5.61
CA ILE A 163 2.78 0.28 -4.36
C ILE A 163 2.09 -0.61 -3.35
N GLY A 164 2.83 -1.05 -2.35
CA GLY A 164 2.31 -1.89 -1.26
C GLY A 164 1.71 -1.04 -0.14
N ALA A 165 0.40 -0.83 -0.14
CA ALA A 165 -0.32 -0.08 0.90
C ALA A 165 -1.36 -0.93 1.66
N ALA A 166 -1.41 -2.22 1.40
CA ALA A 166 -2.27 -3.15 2.13
C ALA A 166 -1.75 -3.45 3.53
N ALA A 167 -2.65 -3.67 4.47
CA ALA A 167 -2.35 -4.20 5.80
C ALA A 167 -2.52 -5.73 5.77
N VAL A 168 -1.49 -6.40 5.27
CA VAL A 168 -1.45 -7.86 5.16
C VAL A 168 -1.33 -8.47 6.56
N ALA A 169 -2.06 -9.54 6.84
CA ALA A 169 -1.96 -10.26 8.11
C ALA A 169 -0.60 -10.98 8.22
N ASP A 170 0.03 -10.86 9.39
CA ASP A 170 1.35 -11.46 9.67
C ASP A 170 1.27 -12.98 9.90
N TYR A 171 0.08 -13.49 10.19
CA TYR A 171 -0.17 -14.88 10.53
C TYR A 171 -1.32 -15.45 9.73
N THR A 172 -1.19 -16.70 9.31
CA THR A 172 -2.28 -17.50 8.74
C THR A 172 -2.39 -18.83 9.49
N PRO A 173 -3.59 -19.36 9.71
CA PRO A 173 -3.73 -20.67 10.35
C PRO A 173 -3.17 -21.78 9.45
N ARG A 174 -2.60 -22.81 10.07
CA ARG A 174 -2.07 -23.98 9.36
C ARG A 174 -3.18 -24.69 8.55
N SER A 175 -4.40 -24.69 9.08
CA SER A 175 -5.58 -25.27 8.44
C SER A 175 -6.81 -24.49 8.83
N VAL A 176 -7.73 -24.32 7.89
CA VAL A 176 -9.04 -23.70 8.11
C VAL A 176 -10.04 -24.79 8.50
N SER A 177 -10.77 -24.60 9.60
CA SER A 177 -11.83 -25.54 10.00
C SER A 177 -13.05 -25.40 9.09
N ALA A 178 -13.57 -26.53 8.58
CA ALA A 178 -14.78 -26.55 7.76
C ALA A 178 -16.05 -26.21 8.55
N SER A 179 -16.02 -26.27 9.89
CA SER A 179 -17.12 -25.92 10.77
C SER A 179 -16.66 -24.98 11.88
N LYS A 180 -17.62 -24.22 12.47
CA LYS A 180 -17.34 -23.33 13.60
C LYS A 180 -16.63 -24.09 14.72
N ILE A 181 -15.44 -23.66 15.10
CA ILE A 181 -14.70 -24.23 16.23
C ILE A 181 -15.51 -23.98 17.50
N LYS A 182 -15.88 -25.06 18.19
CA LYS A 182 -16.57 -24.98 19.51
C LYS A 182 -15.54 -24.64 20.59
N LYS A 183 -16.01 -23.96 21.64
CA LYS A 183 -15.22 -23.75 22.86
C LYS A 183 -15.01 -25.06 23.59
#